data_f82b1978d4f13d9cd981d5035fd0e43e
#
_entry.id   f82b1978d4f13d9cd981d5035fd0e43e
#
_cell.length_a   1.000
_cell.length_b   1.000
_cell.length_c   1.000
_cell.angle_alpha   90.00
_cell.angle_beta   90.00
_cell.angle_gamma   90.00
#
_symmetry.space_group_name_H-M   'P 1'
#
loop_
_entity.id
_entity.type
_entity.pdbx_description
1 polymer ?
#
loop_
_entity_poly.entity_id
_entity_poly.type
_entity_poly.pdbx_seq_one_letter_code
_entity_poly.pdbx_strand_id
1 'polypeptide(L)'
;MNFDEQLANAILKKVAQVAQERHLDEEGIKDLIDTAVHAAYVDGPKVMADGMVKRLMQQIPEMVEQERTPRTAFEQRLQARWQKALDLFDSTVILTREAGERFSQKHREHVVKDKNALIEALVRIHIRACQTAAAVSVLLKSGFARDALARQRTLHELAVVAFLLKEHGTPLAERFLLHEVIETCTAAEQYESAYARLGYDPPDPANLAYARAKRDRLCQRFGKAYKNNYGWAADVIGKERPTFEDLEKAAHLNHLRPYYRMAGYGVHATAKGMYLILATSLLILTSPGVF
;
A
#
# COMPACT_ATOMS: atom_id res chain seq x y z
N MET A 1 27.68 -34.52 16.51
CA MET A 1 28.72 -33.46 16.68
C MET A 1 28.11 -32.16 16.19
N ASN A 2 27.95 -31.16 17.04
CA ASN A 2 27.38 -29.88 16.74
C ASN A 2 28.37 -29.08 15.83
N PHE A 3 27.90 -28.13 15.04
CA PHE A 3 28.72 -27.29 14.17
C PHE A 3 29.85 -26.58 14.92
N ASP A 4 29.54 -26.08 16.13
CA ASP A 4 30.54 -25.43 17.01
C ASP A 4 31.67 -26.37 17.43
N GLU A 5 31.36 -27.64 17.71
CA GLU A 5 32.38 -28.67 18.05
C GLU A 5 33.27 -28.99 16.85
N GLN A 6 32.70 -29.02 15.64
CA GLN A 6 33.46 -29.25 14.42
C GLN A 6 34.39 -28.09 14.11
N LEU A 7 33.91 -26.86 14.26
CA LEU A 7 34.68 -25.63 14.06
C LEU A 7 35.81 -25.54 15.08
N ALA A 8 35.51 -25.75 16.37
CA ALA A 8 36.52 -25.75 17.45
C ALA A 8 37.62 -26.78 17.20
N ASN A 9 37.28 -28.02 16.84
CA ASN A 9 38.26 -29.07 16.52
C ASN A 9 39.10 -28.73 15.29
N ALA A 10 38.50 -28.09 14.26
CA ALA A 10 39.23 -27.64 13.07
C ALA A 10 40.24 -26.53 13.42
N ILE A 11 39.84 -25.56 14.26
CA ILE A 11 40.73 -24.50 14.75
C ILE A 11 41.88 -25.09 15.55
N LEU A 12 41.61 -25.95 16.54
CA LEU A 12 42.66 -26.57 17.37
C LEU A 12 43.65 -27.39 16.53
N LYS A 13 43.14 -28.15 15.56
CA LYS A 13 44.03 -28.92 14.64
C LYS A 13 44.94 -28.01 13.82
N LYS A 14 44.42 -26.89 13.31
CA LYS A 14 45.19 -25.94 12.52
C LYS A 14 46.21 -25.18 13.40
N VAL A 15 45.83 -24.79 14.59
CA VAL A 15 46.70 -24.14 15.57
C VAL A 15 47.83 -25.06 15.94
N ALA A 16 47.59 -26.35 16.26
CA ALA A 16 48.62 -27.31 16.56
C ALA A 16 49.64 -27.51 15.44
N GLN A 17 49.14 -27.57 14.19
CA GLN A 17 50.00 -27.67 12.99
C GLN A 17 50.92 -26.44 12.88
N VAL A 18 50.37 -25.22 12.96
CA VAL A 18 51.15 -23.97 12.83
C VAL A 18 52.12 -23.78 13.97
N ALA A 19 51.73 -24.13 15.23
CA ALA A 19 52.59 -24.07 16.38
C ALA A 19 53.83 -24.98 16.24
N GLN A 20 53.66 -26.18 15.70
CA GLN A 20 54.73 -27.11 15.42
C GLN A 20 55.64 -26.61 14.30
N GLU A 21 55.09 -26.10 13.21
CA GLU A 21 55.86 -25.58 12.07
C GLU A 21 56.71 -24.33 12.44
N ARG A 22 56.21 -23.51 13.38
CA ARG A 22 56.87 -22.26 13.82
C ARG A 22 57.67 -22.38 15.11
N HIS A 23 57.68 -23.56 15.77
CA HIS A 23 58.34 -23.80 17.05
C HIS A 23 57.92 -22.79 18.13
N LEU A 24 56.61 -22.51 18.25
CA LEU A 24 56.08 -21.54 19.21
C LEU A 24 56.16 -22.07 20.63
N ASP A 25 56.47 -21.18 21.58
CA ASP A 25 56.35 -21.41 23.00
C ASP A 25 54.89 -21.32 23.48
N GLU A 26 54.64 -21.53 24.77
CA GLU A 26 53.30 -21.53 25.35
C GLU A 26 52.57 -20.20 25.16
N GLU A 27 53.26 -19.07 25.21
CA GLU A 27 52.70 -17.73 25.04
C GLU A 27 52.32 -17.50 23.57
N GLY A 28 53.19 -17.90 22.65
CA GLY A 28 52.94 -17.86 21.20
C GLY A 28 51.79 -18.78 20.77
N ILE A 29 51.62 -19.95 21.42
CA ILE A 29 50.46 -20.84 21.17
C ILE A 29 49.16 -20.20 21.65
N LYS A 30 49.16 -19.55 22.82
CA LYS A 30 48.00 -18.88 23.37
C LYS A 30 47.54 -17.72 22.47
N ASP A 31 48.46 -16.87 22.05
CA ASP A 31 48.17 -15.76 21.11
C ASP A 31 47.65 -16.27 19.80
N LEU A 32 48.15 -17.39 19.29
CA LEU A 32 47.67 -18.01 18.05
C LEU A 32 46.25 -18.55 18.22
N ILE A 33 45.91 -19.14 19.39
CA ILE A 33 44.55 -19.60 19.72
C ILE A 33 43.60 -18.40 19.74
N ASP A 34 43.92 -17.36 20.51
CA ASP A 34 43.09 -16.17 20.64
C ASP A 34 42.86 -15.49 19.27
N THR A 35 43.91 -15.39 18.45
CA THR A 35 43.81 -14.89 17.10
C THR A 35 42.91 -15.76 16.20
N ALA A 36 43.07 -17.08 16.25
CA ALA A 36 42.29 -18.02 15.45
C ALA A 36 40.81 -18.06 15.88
N VAL A 37 40.55 -17.98 17.18
CA VAL A 37 39.19 -17.88 17.74
C VAL A 37 38.54 -16.58 17.32
N HIS A 38 39.24 -15.45 17.45
CA HIS A 38 38.74 -14.15 17.00
C HIS A 38 38.41 -14.16 15.51
N ALA A 39 39.34 -14.63 14.68
CA ALA A 39 39.15 -14.76 13.25
C ALA A 39 37.96 -15.66 12.89
N ALA A 40 37.75 -16.77 13.60
CA ALA A 40 36.67 -17.70 13.32
C ALA A 40 35.28 -17.20 13.77
N TYR A 41 35.19 -16.58 14.93
CA TYR A 41 33.90 -16.20 15.54
C TYR A 41 33.53 -14.74 15.36
N VAL A 42 34.45 -13.85 15.06
CA VAL A 42 34.20 -12.42 14.86
C VAL A 42 34.35 -12.05 13.40
N ASP A 43 35.49 -12.33 12.78
CA ASP A 43 35.78 -11.93 11.41
C ASP A 43 35.18 -12.90 10.37
N GLY A 44 35.22 -14.21 10.65
CA GLY A 44 34.74 -15.24 9.75
C GLY A 44 33.27 -15.08 9.36
N PRO A 45 32.33 -14.88 10.28
CA PRO A 45 30.92 -14.63 9.96
C PRO A 45 30.72 -13.41 9.07
N LYS A 46 31.49 -12.34 9.28
CA LYS A 46 31.45 -11.14 8.46
C LYS A 46 31.95 -11.38 7.04
N VAL A 47 33.11 -12.01 6.90
CA VAL A 47 33.67 -12.37 5.59
C VAL A 47 32.76 -13.34 4.83
N MET A 48 32.15 -14.32 5.54
CA MET A 48 31.18 -15.23 4.94
C MET A 48 29.92 -14.49 4.49
N ALA A 49 29.37 -13.60 5.33
CA ALA A 49 28.21 -12.81 5.00
C ALA A 49 28.47 -11.93 3.77
N ASP A 50 29.59 -11.23 3.72
CA ASP A 50 29.99 -10.40 2.58
C ASP A 50 30.15 -11.25 1.31
N GLY A 51 30.77 -12.43 1.43
CA GLY A 51 30.90 -13.37 0.31
C GLY A 51 29.55 -13.91 -0.17
N MET A 52 28.62 -14.20 0.73
CA MET A 52 27.25 -14.63 0.38
C MET A 52 26.47 -13.51 -0.28
N VAL A 53 26.51 -12.29 0.26
CA VAL A 53 25.87 -11.12 -0.35
C VAL A 53 26.42 -10.88 -1.75
N LYS A 54 27.74 -10.91 -1.94
CA LYS A 54 28.34 -10.73 -3.26
C LYS A 54 27.87 -11.77 -4.27
N ARG A 55 27.80 -13.05 -3.89
CA ARG A 55 27.28 -14.13 -4.75
C ARG A 55 25.80 -13.93 -5.06
N LEU A 56 25.00 -13.59 -4.05
CA LEU A 56 23.57 -13.32 -4.22
C LEU A 56 23.37 -12.17 -5.23
N MET A 57 24.08 -11.07 -5.05
CA MET A 57 23.99 -9.92 -5.98
C MET A 57 24.36 -10.29 -7.43
N GLN A 58 25.32 -11.20 -7.62
CA GLN A 58 25.67 -11.71 -8.95
C GLN A 58 24.57 -12.60 -9.56
N GLN A 59 23.81 -13.33 -8.73
CA GLN A 59 22.74 -14.23 -9.18
C GLN A 59 21.40 -13.53 -9.40
N ILE A 60 21.19 -12.32 -8.85
CA ILE A 60 19.92 -11.58 -8.97
C ILE A 60 19.40 -11.51 -10.42
N PRO A 61 20.20 -11.15 -11.45
CA PRO A 61 19.67 -11.05 -12.81
C PRO A 61 19.08 -12.36 -13.33
N GLU A 62 19.76 -13.48 -13.05
CA GLU A 62 19.30 -14.81 -13.45
C GLU A 62 18.05 -15.24 -12.67
N MET A 63 18.05 -15.05 -11.36
CA MET A 63 16.88 -15.35 -10.51
C MET A 63 15.63 -14.58 -10.96
N VAL A 64 15.80 -13.27 -11.25
CA VAL A 64 14.70 -12.42 -11.73
C VAL A 64 14.21 -12.88 -13.11
N GLU A 65 15.08 -13.29 -14.00
CA GLU A 65 14.69 -13.77 -15.34
C GLU A 65 13.99 -15.13 -15.28
N GLN A 66 14.42 -16.03 -14.40
CA GLN A 66 13.76 -17.31 -14.15
C GLN A 66 12.31 -17.14 -13.67
N GLU A 67 12.03 -16.12 -12.85
CA GLU A 67 10.67 -15.77 -12.42
C GLU A 67 9.87 -15.03 -13.50
N ARG A 68 10.53 -14.18 -14.30
CA ARG A 68 9.87 -13.36 -15.32
C ARG A 68 9.26 -14.21 -16.43
N THR A 69 9.97 -15.22 -16.90
CA THR A 69 9.53 -16.06 -18.03
C THR A 69 8.20 -16.77 -17.77
N PRO A 70 8.01 -17.56 -16.68
CA PRO A 70 6.74 -18.21 -16.41
C PRO A 70 5.61 -17.21 -16.13
N ARG A 71 5.94 -16.07 -15.50
CA ARG A 71 4.98 -15.00 -15.25
C ARG A 71 4.46 -14.39 -16.55
N THR A 72 5.35 -14.05 -17.49
CA THR A 72 4.95 -13.49 -18.79
C THR A 72 4.07 -14.49 -19.57
N ALA A 73 4.41 -15.77 -19.58
CA ALA A 73 3.61 -16.80 -20.21
C ALA A 73 2.23 -16.95 -19.56
N PHE A 74 2.13 -16.82 -18.24
CA PHE A 74 0.86 -16.81 -17.52
C PHE A 74 0.00 -15.59 -17.90
N GLU A 75 0.58 -14.39 -17.88
CA GLU A 75 -0.12 -13.14 -18.23
C GLU A 75 -0.66 -13.19 -19.67
N GLN A 76 0.11 -13.73 -20.62
CA GLN A 76 -0.34 -13.91 -22.01
C GLN A 76 -1.55 -14.85 -22.11
N ARG A 77 -1.54 -16.01 -21.44
CA ARG A 77 -2.68 -16.94 -21.41
C ARG A 77 -3.91 -16.31 -20.77
N LEU A 78 -3.73 -15.59 -19.67
CA LEU A 78 -4.80 -14.89 -18.95
C LEU A 78 -5.46 -13.84 -19.84
N GLN A 79 -4.64 -13.00 -20.48
CA GLN A 79 -5.12 -11.96 -21.39
C GLN A 79 -5.83 -12.54 -22.60
N ALA A 80 -5.28 -13.59 -23.23
CA ALA A 80 -5.93 -14.25 -24.36
C ALA A 80 -7.32 -14.82 -23.98
N ARG A 81 -7.44 -15.42 -22.80
CA ARG A 81 -8.71 -15.97 -22.30
C ARG A 81 -9.77 -14.92 -22.05
N TRP A 82 -9.38 -13.76 -21.52
CA TRP A 82 -10.28 -12.71 -21.07
C TRP A 82 -10.24 -11.44 -21.96
N GLN A 83 -9.62 -11.54 -23.14
CA GLN A 83 -9.34 -10.41 -24.00
C GLN A 83 -10.56 -9.51 -24.21
N LYS A 84 -11.69 -10.05 -24.63
CA LYS A 84 -12.91 -9.24 -24.89
C LYS A 84 -13.37 -8.46 -23.66
N ALA A 85 -13.31 -9.05 -22.47
CA ALA A 85 -13.72 -8.39 -21.23
C ALA A 85 -12.72 -7.30 -20.83
N LEU A 86 -11.42 -7.57 -20.98
CA LEU A 86 -10.36 -6.61 -20.69
C LEU A 86 -10.38 -5.42 -21.66
N ASP A 87 -10.57 -5.70 -22.96
CA ASP A 87 -10.67 -4.66 -24.00
C ASP A 87 -11.92 -3.77 -23.78
N LEU A 88 -13.06 -4.37 -23.40
CA LEU A 88 -14.27 -3.62 -23.05
C LEU A 88 -14.06 -2.74 -21.83
N PHE A 89 -13.39 -3.26 -20.81
CA PHE A 89 -13.07 -2.49 -19.61
C PHE A 89 -12.12 -1.32 -19.94
N ASP A 90 -11.05 -1.56 -20.69
CA ASP A 90 -10.11 -0.52 -21.11
C ASP A 90 -10.80 0.54 -21.98
N SER A 91 -11.64 0.12 -22.93
CA SER A 91 -12.42 1.04 -23.75
C SER A 91 -13.33 1.93 -22.90
N THR A 92 -13.96 1.34 -21.86
CA THR A 92 -14.79 2.11 -20.93
C THR A 92 -13.95 3.14 -20.17
N VAL A 93 -12.75 2.78 -19.71
CA VAL A 93 -11.82 3.70 -19.02
C VAL A 93 -11.39 4.84 -19.96
N ILE A 94 -11.07 4.52 -21.22
CA ILE A 94 -10.69 5.51 -22.23
C ILE A 94 -11.83 6.50 -22.48
N LEU A 95 -13.02 6.00 -22.79
CA LEU A 95 -14.20 6.83 -23.05
C LEU A 95 -14.58 7.72 -21.86
N THR A 96 -14.48 7.17 -20.65
CA THR A 96 -14.76 7.89 -19.41
C THR A 96 -13.75 9.03 -19.21
N ARG A 97 -12.45 8.77 -19.45
CA ARG A 97 -11.39 9.78 -19.38
C ARG A 97 -11.61 10.89 -20.39
N GLU A 98 -11.87 10.57 -21.66
CA GLU A 98 -12.14 11.56 -22.70
C GLU A 98 -13.38 12.41 -22.40
N ALA A 99 -14.44 11.80 -21.85
CA ALA A 99 -15.62 12.53 -21.41
C ALA A 99 -15.30 13.53 -20.30
N GLY A 100 -14.49 13.12 -19.33
CA GLY A 100 -14.02 13.98 -18.23
C GLY A 100 -13.12 15.11 -18.71
N GLU A 101 -12.21 14.84 -19.64
CA GLU A 101 -11.36 15.86 -20.25
C GLU A 101 -12.19 16.93 -20.96
N ARG A 102 -13.16 16.52 -21.80
CA ARG A 102 -14.08 17.42 -22.45
C ARG A 102 -14.93 18.24 -21.48
N PHE A 103 -15.44 17.60 -20.44
CA PHE A 103 -16.18 18.27 -19.37
C PHE A 103 -15.29 19.30 -18.64
N SER A 104 -14.08 18.90 -18.25
CA SER A 104 -13.13 19.76 -17.55
C SER A 104 -12.74 20.99 -18.39
N GLN A 105 -12.48 20.81 -19.69
CA GLN A 105 -12.17 21.90 -20.62
C GLN A 105 -13.33 22.88 -20.72
N LYS A 106 -14.57 22.37 -20.91
CA LYS A 106 -15.77 23.19 -21.01
C LYS A 106 -16.07 24.02 -19.76
N HIS A 107 -15.78 23.47 -18.59
CA HIS A 107 -16.13 24.10 -17.29
C HIS A 107 -14.93 24.72 -16.57
N ARG A 108 -13.76 24.76 -17.21
CA ARG A 108 -12.52 25.31 -16.59
C ARG A 108 -12.69 26.73 -16.07
N GLU A 109 -13.38 27.59 -16.80
CA GLU A 109 -13.61 28.97 -16.39
C GLU A 109 -14.47 29.06 -15.13
N HIS A 110 -15.50 28.20 -15.00
CA HIS A 110 -16.36 28.16 -13.81
C HIS A 110 -15.59 27.71 -12.56
N VAL A 111 -14.63 26.80 -12.71
CA VAL A 111 -13.78 26.39 -11.58
C VAL A 111 -12.85 27.52 -11.14
N VAL A 112 -12.24 28.22 -12.11
CA VAL A 112 -11.20 29.23 -11.81
C VAL A 112 -11.82 30.57 -11.41
N LYS A 113 -12.81 31.06 -12.19
CA LYS A 113 -13.41 32.39 -11.96
C LYS A 113 -14.50 32.36 -10.89
N ASP A 114 -15.40 31.38 -10.97
CA ASP A 114 -16.59 31.31 -10.10
C ASP A 114 -16.33 30.52 -8.82
N LYS A 115 -15.13 29.91 -8.68
CA LYS A 115 -14.73 29.04 -7.55
C LYS A 115 -15.80 27.98 -7.23
N ASN A 116 -16.34 27.34 -8.26
CA ASN A 116 -17.41 26.35 -8.11
C ASN A 116 -16.88 25.06 -7.48
N ALA A 117 -17.06 24.92 -6.18
CA ALA A 117 -16.58 23.79 -5.40
C ALA A 117 -17.16 22.45 -5.88
N LEU A 118 -18.39 22.41 -6.39
CA LEU A 118 -18.99 21.18 -6.89
C LEU A 118 -18.26 20.68 -8.14
N ILE A 119 -18.04 21.55 -9.12
CA ILE A 119 -17.32 21.18 -10.34
C ILE A 119 -15.89 20.77 -9.99
N GLU A 120 -15.21 21.51 -9.14
CA GLU A 120 -13.85 21.19 -8.69
C GLU A 120 -13.79 19.80 -8.02
N ALA A 121 -14.68 19.52 -7.08
CA ALA A 121 -14.72 18.23 -6.37
C ALA A 121 -15.01 17.06 -7.35
N LEU A 122 -16.01 17.22 -8.23
CA LEU A 122 -16.37 16.18 -9.20
C LEU A 122 -15.25 15.90 -10.21
N VAL A 123 -14.54 16.94 -10.68
CA VAL A 123 -13.38 16.76 -11.58
C VAL A 123 -12.25 16.02 -10.88
N ARG A 124 -11.92 16.36 -9.63
CA ARG A 124 -10.89 15.66 -8.84
C ARG A 124 -11.26 14.20 -8.58
N ILE A 125 -12.52 13.93 -8.22
CA ILE A 125 -13.03 12.57 -8.02
C ILE A 125 -12.96 11.78 -9.33
N HIS A 126 -13.35 12.37 -10.44
CA HIS A 126 -13.29 11.74 -11.76
C HIS A 126 -11.87 11.36 -12.17
N ILE A 127 -10.89 12.26 -12.02
CA ILE A 127 -9.48 11.99 -12.30
C ILE A 127 -9.00 10.81 -11.47
N ARG A 128 -9.29 10.81 -10.16
CA ARG A 128 -8.91 9.71 -9.26
C ARG A 128 -9.59 8.40 -9.64
N ALA A 129 -10.86 8.44 -10.07
CA ALA A 129 -11.58 7.26 -10.53
C ALA A 129 -10.94 6.66 -11.80
N CYS A 130 -10.60 7.48 -12.79
CA CYS A 130 -9.90 7.04 -13.99
C CYS A 130 -8.52 6.41 -13.68
N GLN A 131 -7.73 7.03 -12.81
CA GLN A 131 -6.45 6.47 -12.37
C GLN A 131 -6.62 5.13 -11.64
N THR A 132 -7.63 5.05 -10.77
CA THR A 132 -7.93 3.80 -10.03
C THR A 132 -8.39 2.70 -10.96
N ALA A 133 -9.25 3.02 -11.94
CA ALA A 133 -9.72 2.07 -12.95
C ALA A 133 -8.58 1.56 -13.85
N ALA A 134 -7.64 2.44 -14.25
CA ALA A 134 -6.45 2.03 -14.97
C ALA A 134 -5.59 1.06 -14.16
N ALA A 135 -5.42 1.31 -12.84
CA ALA A 135 -4.71 0.39 -11.96
C ALA A 135 -5.44 -0.97 -11.84
N VAL A 136 -6.77 -0.99 -11.79
CA VAL A 136 -7.58 -2.22 -11.82
C VAL A 136 -7.29 -3.02 -13.09
N SER A 137 -7.24 -2.37 -14.26
CA SER A 137 -6.91 -3.03 -15.53
C SER A 137 -5.54 -3.72 -15.48
N VAL A 138 -4.51 -3.02 -15.01
CA VAL A 138 -3.14 -3.56 -14.88
C VAL A 138 -3.15 -4.78 -13.96
N LEU A 139 -3.77 -4.68 -12.79
CA LEU A 139 -3.83 -5.77 -11.81
C LEU A 139 -4.55 -7.01 -12.36
N LEU A 140 -5.67 -6.82 -13.08
CA LEU A 140 -6.40 -7.90 -13.71
C LEU A 140 -5.56 -8.60 -14.78
N LYS A 141 -4.87 -7.85 -15.64
CA LYS A 141 -4.01 -8.37 -16.71
C LYS A 141 -2.80 -9.13 -16.19
N SER A 142 -2.33 -8.78 -15.00
CA SER A 142 -1.19 -9.42 -14.33
C SER A 142 -1.61 -10.52 -13.32
N GLY A 143 -2.91 -10.87 -13.25
CA GLY A 143 -3.41 -11.96 -12.40
C GLY A 143 -3.69 -11.58 -10.95
N PHE A 144 -3.57 -10.32 -10.58
CA PHE A 144 -3.82 -9.81 -9.22
C PHE A 144 -5.30 -9.43 -9.01
N ALA A 145 -6.22 -10.38 -9.28
CA ALA A 145 -7.66 -10.12 -9.22
C ALA A 145 -8.15 -9.65 -7.84
N ARG A 146 -7.51 -10.08 -6.76
CA ARG A 146 -7.85 -9.65 -5.38
C ARG A 146 -7.48 -8.20 -5.11
N ASP A 147 -6.29 -7.80 -5.56
CA ASP A 147 -5.85 -6.41 -5.42
C ASP A 147 -6.67 -5.50 -6.35
N ALA A 148 -7.07 -6.00 -7.51
CA ALA A 148 -8.03 -5.34 -8.39
C ALA A 148 -9.37 -5.12 -7.67
N LEU A 149 -9.88 -6.13 -6.96
CA LEU A 149 -11.12 -6.04 -6.17
C LEU A 149 -10.98 -5.03 -5.02
N ALA A 150 -9.82 -4.98 -4.34
CA ALA A 150 -9.52 -3.98 -3.34
C ALA A 150 -9.56 -2.55 -3.91
N ARG A 151 -9.08 -2.35 -5.14
CA ARG A 151 -9.16 -1.07 -5.85
C ARG A 151 -10.58 -0.74 -6.32
N GLN A 152 -11.38 -1.73 -6.69
CA GLN A 152 -12.81 -1.54 -7.00
C GLN A 152 -13.58 -0.96 -5.81
N ARG A 153 -13.21 -1.32 -4.58
CA ARG A 153 -13.73 -0.70 -3.36
C ARG A 153 -13.51 0.83 -3.37
N THR A 154 -12.32 1.30 -3.77
CA THR A 154 -12.04 2.73 -3.90
C THR A 154 -12.93 3.39 -4.95
N LEU A 155 -13.18 2.73 -6.09
CA LEU A 155 -14.11 3.24 -7.10
C LEU A 155 -15.54 3.38 -6.55
N HIS A 156 -16.00 2.42 -5.77
CA HIS A 156 -17.31 2.49 -5.11
C HIS A 156 -17.38 3.67 -4.11
N GLU A 157 -16.33 3.87 -3.30
CA GLU A 157 -16.24 5.00 -2.37
C GLU A 157 -16.30 6.34 -3.13
N LEU A 158 -15.57 6.48 -4.23
CA LEU A 158 -15.59 7.67 -5.08
C LEU A 158 -16.96 7.91 -5.70
N ALA A 159 -17.66 6.85 -6.15
CA ALA A 159 -19.00 6.96 -6.70
C ALA A 159 -20.00 7.46 -5.64
N VAL A 160 -20.00 6.87 -4.43
CA VAL A 160 -20.86 7.29 -3.31
C VAL A 160 -20.68 8.78 -3.00
N VAL A 161 -19.43 9.23 -2.88
CA VAL A 161 -19.13 10.65 -2.63
C VAL A 161 -19.62 11.52 -3.78
N ALA A 162 -19.34 11.14 -5.04
CA ALA A 162 -19.76 11.92 -6.21
C ALA A 162 -21.29 12.07 -6.31
N PHE A 163 -22.05 11.00 -6.01
CA PHE A 163 -23.53 11.04 -6.01
C PHE A 163 -24.05 11.98 -4.92
N LEU A 164 -23.51 11.90 -3.68
CA LEU A 164 -23.90 12.81 -2.61
C LEU A 164 -23.59 14.27 -2.95
N LEU A 165 -22.39 14.55 -3.49
CA LEU A 165 -22.04 15.91 -3.87
C LEU A 165 -22.94 16.44 -4.99
N LYS A 166 -23.30 15.59 -5.98
CA LYS A 166 -24.23 15.96 -7.05
C LYS A 166 -25.61 16.28 -6.49
N GLU A 167 -26.11 15.51 -5.53
CA GLU A 167 -27.44 15.67 -4.96
C GLU A 167 -27.56 16.93 -4.08
N HIS A 168 -26.56 17.17 -3.25
CA HIS A 168 -26.57 18.28 -2.28
C HIS A 168 -25.85 19.55 -2.75
N GLY A 169 -25.17 19.51 -3.90
CA GLY A 169 -24.63 20.67 -4.60
C GLY A 169 -23.39 21.30 -3.95
N THR A 170 -23.18 22.56 -4.32
CA THR A 170 -21.98 23.34 -3.94
C THR A 170 -21.75 23.43 -2.43
N PRO A 171 -22.76 23.61 -1.55
CA PRO A 171 -22.51 23.70 -0.12
C PRO A 171 -21.87 22.43 0.47
N LEU A 172 -22.32 21.24 0.03
CA LEU A 172 -21.73 19.99 0.51
C LEU A 172 -20.33 19.78 -0.10
N ALA A 173 -20.14 20.17 -1.36
CA ALA A 173 -18.84 20.07 -2.03
C ALA A 173 -17.79 20.98 -1.39
N GLU A 174 -18.15 22.17 -0.97
CA GLU A 174 -17.26 23.05 -0.20
C GLU A 174 -16.83 22.39 1.12
N ARG A 175 -17.80 21.85 1.87
CA ARG A 175 -17.50 21.10 3.10
C ARG A 175 -16.58 19.92 2.85
N PHE A 176 -16.82 19.15 1.78
CA PHE A 176 -15.99 18.02 1.40
C PHE A 176 -14.56 18.42 1.07
N LEU A 177 -14.35 19.45 0.24
CA LEU A 177 -13.02 19.91 -0.13
C LEU A 177 -12.25 20.48 1.07
N LEU A 178 -12.92 21.25 1.94
CA LEU A 178 -12.30 21.83 3.14
C LEU A 178 -12.02 20.77 4.23
N HIS A 179 -12.61 19.56 4.15
CA HIS A 179 -12.36 18.49 5.11
C HIS A 179 -10.93 17.94 5.04
N GLU A 180 -10.22 18.16 3.93
CA GLU A 180 -8.79 17.89 3.80
C GLU A 180 -7.97 18.51 4.95
N VAL A 181 -8.38 19.67 5.46
CA VAL A 181 -7.73 20.32 6.61
C VAL A 181 -7.85 19.48 7.88
N ILE A 182 -8.98 18.80 8.09
CA ILE A 182 -9.20 17.90 9.22
C ILE A 182 -8.27 16.69 9.11
N GLU A 183 -8.21 16.09 7.92
CA GLU A 183 -7.38 14.92 7.64
C GLU A 183 -5.88 15.27 7.79
N THR A 184 -5.45 16.41 7.24
CA THR A 184 -4.07 16.90 7.36
C THR A 184 -3.69 17.17 8.82
N CYS A 185 -4.57 17.81 9.61
CA CYS A 185 -4.32 18.05 11.02
C CYS A 185 -4.20 16.74 11.80
N THR A 186 -5.08 15.77 11.53
CA THR A 186 -5.04 14.44 12.15
C THR A 186 -3.74 13.71 11.83
N ALA A 187 -3.30 13.73 10.57
CA ALA A 187 -2.03 13.13 10.15
C ALA A 187 -0.82 13.79 10.83
N ALA A 188 -0.82 15.12 10.95
CA ALA A 188 0.23 15.86 11.64
C ALA A 188 0.29 15.52 13.15
N GLU A 189 -0.87 15.38 13.81
CA GLU A 189 -0.95 14.95 15.21
C GLU A 189 -0.48 13.50 15.41
N GLN A 190 -0.78 12.60 14.48
CA GLN A 190 -0.25 11.24 14.50
C GLN A 190 1.27 11.21 14.32
N TYR A 191 1.81 12.03 13.39
CA TYR A 191 3.24 12.17 13.22
C TYR A 191 3.92 12.71 14.48
N GLU A 192 3.35 13.77 15.11
CA GLU A 192 3.83 14.33 16.39
C GLU A 192 3.94 13.25 17.49
N SER A 193 3.01 12.31 17.53
CA SER A 193 3.02 11.24 18.52
C SER A 193 4.04 10.12 18.24
N ALA A 194 4.57 10.02 17.01
CA ALA A 194 5.34 8.86 16.55
C ALA A 194 6.76 9.19 16.04
N TYR A 195 7.08 10.44 15.74
CA TYR A 195 8.33 10.83 15.07
C TYR A 195 9.60 10.32 15.75
N ALA A 196 9.67 10.37 17.09
CA ALA A 196 10.83 9.92 17.85
C ALA A 196 11.05 8.40 17.70
N ARG A 197 9.97 7.60 17.68
CA ARG A 197 10.03 6.14 17.45
C ARG A 197 10.41 5.78 16.03
N LEU A 198 10.12 6.66 15.07
CA LEU A 198 10.47 6.51 13.66
C LEU A 198 11.91 6.96 13.36
N GLY A 199 12.60 7.60 14.33
CA GLY A 199 13.93 8.15 14.12
C GLY A 199 13.95 9.40 13.22
N TYR A 200 12.83 10.14 13.17
CA TYR A 200 12.68 11.36 12.40
C TYR A 200 12.71 12.61 13.28
N ASP A 201 12.88 13.77 12.66
CA ASP A 201 12.84 15.06 13.34
C ASP A 201 11.41 15.41 13.82
N PRO A 202 11.26 16.16 14.91
CA PRO A 202 9.95 16.61 15.36
C PRO A 202 9.29 17.52 14.30
N PRO A 203 7.95 17.52 14.21
CA PRO A 203 7.27 18.45 13.33
C PRO A 203 7.48 19.88 13.81
N ASP A 204 7.52 20.83 12.87
CA ASP A 204 7.59 22.25 13.21
C ASP A 204 6.37 22.65 14.06
N PRO A 205 6.58 23.15 15.31
CA PRO A 205 5.50 23.56 16.20
C PRO A 205 4.59 24.64 15.60
N ALA A 206 5.14 25.56 14.79
CA ALA A 206 4.37 26.64 14.15
C ALA A 206 3.40 26.07 13.10
N ASN A 207 3.86 25.12 12.29
CA ASN A 207 3.02 24.43 11.29
C ASN A 207 1.90 23.63 11.95
N LEU A 208 2.21 22.94 13.04
CA LEU A 208 1.21 22.17 13.79
C LEU A 208 0.16 23.07 14.45
N ALA A 209 0.59 24.16 15.09
CA ALA A 209 -0.31 25.15 15.65
C ALA A 209 -1.20 25.80 14.59
N TYR A 210 -0.66 26.10 13.40
CA TYR A 210 -1.43 26.61 12.27
C TYR A 210 -2.49 25.61 11.78
N ALA A 211 -2.12 24.34 11.63
CA ALA A 211 -3.06 23.28 11.24
C ALA A 211 -4.21 23.13 12.26
N ARG A 212 -3.89 23.13 13.54
CA ARG A 212 -4.89 23.06 14.62
C ARG A 212 -5.84 24.28 14.61
N ALA A 213 -5.29 25.48 14.49
CA ALA A 213 -6.11 26.70 14.42
C ALA A 213 -7.02 26.73 13.18
N LYS A 214 -6.57 26.17 12.05
CA LYS A 214 -7.36 26.07 10.83
C LYS A 214 -8.51 25.06 10.99
N ARG A 215 -8.25 23.87 11.58
CA ARG A 215 -9.25 22.89 11.96
C ARG A 215 -10.31 23.48 12.88
N ASP A 216 -9.88 24.17 13.94
CA ASP A 216 -10.79 24.70 14.96
C ASP A 216 -11.74 25.78 14.37
N ARG A 217 -11.23 26.61 13.47
CA ARG A 217 -12.06 27.56 12.68
C ARG A 217 -13.10 26.86 11.83
N LEU A 218 -12.74 25.75 11.16
CA LEU A 218 -13.70 24.97 10.38
C LEU A 218 -14.73 24.27 11.27
N CYS A 219 -14.33 23.76 12.43
CA CYS A 219 -15.27 23.19 13.39
C CYS A 219 -16.21 24.24 14.01
N GLN A 220 -15.77 25.49 14.18
CA GLN A 220 -16.64 26.60 14.56
C GLN A 220 -17.67 26.92 13.45
N ARG A 221 -17.21 26.92 12.17
CA ARG A 221 -18.07 27.21 11.01
C ARG A 221 -19.10 26.11 10.73
N PHE A 222 -18.70 24.84 10.80
CA PHE A 222 -19.48 23.71 10.34
C PHE A 222 -20.01 22.80 11.48
N GLY A 223 -19.74 23.16 12.72
CA GLY A 223 -20.15 22.40 13.90
C GLY A 223 -19.14 21.34 14.36
N LYS A 224 -19.29 20.88 15.61
CA LYS A 224 -18.35 19.92 16.26
C LYS A 224 -18.26 18.58 15.52
N ALA A 225 -19.33 18.15 14.87
CA ALA A 225 -19.35 16.91 14.09
C ALA A 225 -18.37 16.90 12.93
N TYR A 226 -18.01 18.09 12.41
CA TYR A 226 -17.13 18.25 11.24
C TYR A 226 -15.73 17.64 11.42
N LYS A 227 -15.24 17.51 12.65
CA LYS A 227 -13.95 16.87 12.95
C LYS A 227 -13.90 15.35 12.76
N ASN A 228 -15.07 14.70 12.65
CA ASN A 228 -15.17 13.25 12.52
C ASN A 228 -14.87 12.81 11.08
N ASN A 229 -14.58 11.53 10.87
CA ASN A 229 -14.09 10.97 9.60
C ASN A 229 -14.97 11.33 8.37
N TYR A 230 -16.30 11.29 8.51
CA TYR A 230 -17.24 11.75 7.49
C TYR A 230 -18.00 12.99 7.94
N GLY A 231 -17.38 13.83 8.77
CA GLY A 231 -18.00 15.02 9.37
C GLY A 231 -18.45 16.04 8.34
N TRP A 232 -17.86 16.04 7.13
CA TRP A 232 -18.31 16.88 6.02
C TRP A 232 -19.76 16.59 5.59
N ALA A 233 -20.22 15.34 5.78
CA ALA A 233 -21.57 14.89 5.43
C ALA A 233 -22.53 14.86 6.64
N ALA A 234 -22.07 15.20 7.85
CA ALA A 234 -22.84 15.03 9.09
C ALA A 234 -24.23 15.67 9.04
N ASP A 235 -24.36 16.87 8.48
CA ASP A 235 -25.63 17.61 8.42
C ASP A 235 -26.61 16.93 7.47
N VAL A 236 -26.16 16.52 6.25
CA VAL A 236 -27.04 15.89 5.25
C VAL A 236 -27.44 14.48 5.65
N ILE A 237 -26.60 13.78 6.42
CA ILE A 237 -26.90 12.45 6.96
C ILE A 237 -27.76 12.54 8.24
N GLY A 238 -27.72 13.67 8.95
CA GLY A 238 -28.43 13.84 10.23
C GLY A 238 -27.80 13.06 11.38
N LYS A 239 -26.48 12.79 11.32
CA LYS A 239 -25.73 12.06 12.35
C LYS A 239 -24.45 12.80 12.72
N GLU A 240 -24.12 12.85 14.01
CA GLU A 240 -22.88 13.44 14.50
C GLU A 240 -21.63 12.67 13.99
N ARG A 241 -21.74 11.34 13.88
CA ARG A 241 -20.67 10.46 13.42
C ARG A 241 -21.17 9.55 12.31
N PRO A 242 -21.27 10.07 11.08
CA PRO A 242 -21.65 9.25 9.94
C PRO A 242 -20.65 8.12 9.70
N THR A 243 -21.14 6.98 9.25
CA THR A 243 -20.35 5.87 8.77
C THR A 243 -20.39 5.84 7.25
N PHE A 244 -19.48 5.12 6.60
CA PHE A 244 -19.55 4.94 5.15
C PHE A 244 -20.86 4.27 4.71
N GLU A 245 -21.41 3.36 5.54
CA GLU A 245 -22.72 2.75 5.29
C GLU A 245 -23.86 3.77 5.26
N ASP A 246 -23.80 4.79 6.09
CA ASP A 246 -24.78 5.87 6.06
C ASP A 246 -24.70 6.68 4.77
N LEU A 247 -23.48 6.94 4.27
CA LEU A 247 -23.24 7.59 3.00
C LEU A 247 -23.76 6.75 1.82
N GLU A 248 -23.50 5.43 1.82
CA GLU A 248 -24.03 4.50 0.80
C GLU A 248 -25.56 4.52 0.75
N LYS A 249 -26.22 4.53 1.91
CA LYS A 249 -27.69 4.60 2.02
C LYS A 249 -28.22 5.91 1.45
N ALA A 250 -27.60 7.01 1.81
CA ALA A 250 -27.98 8.34 1.31
C ALA A 250 -27.75 8.49 -0.20
N ALA A 251 -26.66 7.91 -0.74
CA ALA A 251 -26.39 7.88 -2.16
C ALA A 251 -27.18 6.80 -2.94
N HIS A 252 -28.07 6.04 -2.31
CA HIS A 252 -28.82 4.92 -2.89
C HIS A 252 -27.96 3.82 -3.53
N LEU A 253 -26.72 3.64 -3.05
CA LEU A 253 -25.75 2.65 -3.52
C LEU A 253 -25.52 1.49 -2.52
N ASN A 254 -26.30 1.43 -1.45
CA ASN A 254 -26.16 0.41 -0.39
C ASN A 254 -26.45 -1.03 -0.88
N HIS A 255 -27.13 -1.22 -2.00
CA HIS A 255 -27.32 -2.52 -2.63
C HIS A 255 -26.01 -3.13 -3.13
N LEU A 256 -24.96 -2.34 -3.34
CA LEU A 256 -23.60 -2.79 -3.70
C LEU A 256 -22.72 -3.15 -2.49
N ARG A 257 -23.21 -2.96 -1.27
CA ARG A 257 -22.46 -3.21 -0.05
C ARG A 257 -21.91 -4.63 0.11
N PRO A 258 -22.59 -5.72 -0.34
CA PRO A 258 -22.01 -7.06 -0.29
C PRO A 258 -20.68 -7.16 -1.04
N TYR A 259 -20.58 -6.54 -2.23
CA TYR A 259 -19.34 -6.48 -3.02
C TYR A 259 -18.25 -5.64 -2.34
N TYR A 260 -18.64 -4.49 -1.76
CA TYR A 260 -17.76 -3.65 -0.97
C TYR A 260 -17.16 -4.41 0.23
N ARG A 261 -17.98 -5.17 0.96
CA ARG A 261 -17.51 -6.00 2.07
C ARG A 261 -16.60 -7.13 1.61
N MET A 262 -16.93 -7.80 0.52
CA MET A 262 -16.12 -8.86 -0.07
C MET A 262 -14.73 -8.33 -0.46
N ALA A 263 -14.66 -7.17 -1.09
CA ALA A 263 -13.42 -6.50 -1.43
C ALA A 263 -12.57 -6.17 -0.19
N GLY A 264 -13.20 -5.85 0.93
CA GLY A 264 -12.54 -5.55 2.20
C GLY A 264 -11.76 -6.73 2.79
N TYR A 265 -12.13 -7.97 2.49
CA TYR A 265 -11.38 -9.15 2.97
C TYR A 265 -9.98 -9.26 2.35
N GLY A 266 -9.76 -8.69 1.18
CA GLY A 266 -8.43 -8.61 0.57
C GLY A 266 -7.56 -7.44 1.07
N VAL A 267 -8.17 -6.46 1.74
CA VAL A 267 -7.47 -5.25 2.24
C VAL A 267 -6.96 -5.44 3.67
N HIS A 268 -7.74 -6.13 4.51
CA HIS A 268 -7.45 -6.28 5.92
C HIS A 268 -6.96 -7.70 6.23
N ALA A 269 -6.01 -7.83 7.16
CA ALA A 269 -5.53 -9.12 7.67
C ALA A 269 -6.60 -9.79 8.57
N THR A 270 -7.74 -10.16 7.97
CA THR A 270 -8.82 -10.84 8.65
C THR A 270 -8.71 -12.37 8.48
N ALA A 271 -9.18 -13.14 9.45
CA ALA A 271 -9.22 -14.60 9.32
C ALA A 271 -9.91 -15.05 8.03
N LYS A 272 -11.07 -14.45 7.69
CA LYS A 272 -11.79 -14.77 6.46
C LYS A 272 -10.98 -14.46 5.19
N GLY A 273 -10.21 -13.36 5.18
CA GLY A 273 -9.30 -13.02 4.09
C GLY A 273 -8.24 -14.08 3.86
N MET A 274 -7.65 -14.61 4.94
CA MET A 274 -6.63 -15.67 4.87
C MET A 274 -7.22 -16.99 4.35
N TYR A 275 -8.39 -17.41 4.83
CA TYR A 275 -9.06 -18.65 4.34
C TYR A 275 -9.41 -18.57 2.86
N LEU A 276 -9.86 -17.43 2.35
CA LEU A 276 -10.18 -17.27 0.93
C LEU A 276 -8.93 -17.42 0.04
N ILE A 277 -7.73 -17.08 0.53
CA ILE A 277 -6.47 -17.30 -0.19
C ILE A 277 -6.18 -18.79 -0.30
N LEU A 278 -6.27 -19.51 0.80
CA LEU A 278 -5.97 -20.94 0.87
C LEU A 278 -6.96 -21.78 0.04
N ALA A 279 -8.24 -21.45 0.05
CA ALA A 279 -9.26 -22.17 -0.73
C ALA A 279 -9.00 -22.08 -2.24
N THR A 280 -8.59 -20.92 -2.76
CA THR A 280 -8.21 -20.75 -4.17
C THR A 280 -6.91 -21.49 -4.52
N SER A 281 -5.93 -21.50 -3.62
CA SER A 281 -4.66 -22.21 -3.82
C SER A 281 -4.83 -23.73 -3.74
N LEU A 282 -5.67 -24.25 -2.84
CA LEU A 282 -5.98 -25.68 -2.72
C LEU A 282 -6.76 -26.20 -3.93
N LEU A 283 -7.70 -25.44 -4.48
CA LEU A 283 -8.41 -25.80 -5.71
C LEU A 283 -7.46 -25.86 -6.92
N ILE A 284 -6.44 -25.04 -6.97
CA ILE A 284 -5.40 -25.08 -8.00
C ILE A 284 -4.50 -26.30 -7.83
N LEU A 285 -4.18 -26.69 -6.60
CA LEU A 285 -3.30 -27.84 -6.31
C LEU A 285 -4.02 -29.20 -6.41
N THR A 286 -5.35 -29.25 -6.25
CA THR A 286 -6.14 -30.46 -6.26
C THR A 286 -6.84 -30.77 -7.58
N SER A 287 -6.75 -29.88 -8.57
CA SER A 287 -7.33 -30.09 -9.92
C SER A 287 -6.22 -30.32 -10.95
N PRO A 288 -5.75 -31.55 -11.14
CA PRO A 288 -4.84 -31.86 -12.24
C PRO A 288 -5.61 -31.72 -13.56
N GLY A 289 -5.33 -30.68 -14.33
CA GLY A 289 -5.84 -30.53 -15.70
C GLY A 289 -6.68 -29.27 -16.00
N VAL A 290 -6.72 -28.28 -15.14
CA VAL A 290 -7.36 -26.98 -15.43
C VAL A 290 -6.29 -25.89 -15.52
N PHE A 291 -5.45 -25.99 -16.52
CA PHE A 291 -4.63 -24.90 -17.05
C PHE A 291 -4.65 -24.94 -18.58
#